data_4afb4631d3d08a61fd1957dcac7d3034
#
_entry.id   4afb4631d3d08a61fd1957dcac7d3034
#
_cell.length_a   1.000
_cell.length_b   1.000
_cell.length_c   1.000
_cell.angle_alpha   90.00
_cell.angle_beta   90.00
_cell.angle_gamma   90.00
#
_symmetry.space_group_name_H-M   'P 1'
#
loop_
_entity.id
_entity.type
_entity.pdbx_description
1 polymer ?
#
loop_
_entity_poly.entity_id
_entity_poly.type
_entity_poly.pdbx_seq_one_letter_code
_entity_poly.pdbx_strand_id
1 'polypeptide(L)'
;MEWLKVRRRAPEGLTQTASPIISLQTQQDLGLNKLNVGRLVPNTEAQIIDVNTKRPVGVNQRGELLVRGPQVMLGYLKNDEANAQAFAPDMHDEHRFFKSGDIASFDQDGTLCMQTCANNTGYITLHDRVKDIIKYNGYQVAASEIETIVNSLPFVLESAVVAKVVKEDVSHNELPWACIVMRPDKTSLSEKELTKQVLDTVNTRVSGYKKLRGVSWTDQLPKKYVHTWLLTTVSTSGKVLKRDLRKQLSETDS
;
A
#
# COMPACT_ATOMS: atom_id res chain seq x y z
N MET A 1 -10.01 36.99 -20.56
CA MET A 1 -9.14 36.59 -19.41
C MET A 1 -9.46 35.15 -19.07
N GLU A 2 -8.73 34.23 -19.67
CA GLU A 2 -8.84 32.80 -19.31
C GLU A 2 -8.07 32.56 -18.01
N TRP A 3 -8.81 32.25 -16.96
CA TRP A 3 -8.22 31.75 -15.73
C TRP A 3 -7.71 30.33 -15.99
N LEU A 4 -6.43 30.18 -16.27
CA LEU A 4 -5.77 28.87 -16.25
C LEU A 4 -6.04 28.23 -14.89
N LYS A 5 -6.97 27.27 -14.84
CA LYS A 5 -7.12 26.36 -13.70
C LYS A 5 -5.94 25.40 -13.66
N VAL A 6 -4.79 25.89 -13.20
CA VAL A 6 -3.72 25.02 -12.75
C VAL A 6 -4.28 24.28 -11.52
N ARG A 7 -4.71 23.04 -11.70
CA ARG A 7 -4.95 22.13 -10.57
C ARG A 7 -3.59 21.93 -9.89
N ARG A 8 -3.27 22.77 -8.94
CA ARG A 8 -2.12 22.53 -8.07
C ARG A 8 -2.44 21.24 -7.30
N ARG A 9 -1.61 20.22 -7.50
CA ARG A 9 -1.68 19.01 -6.70
C ARG A 9 -1.46 19.42 -5.25
N ALA A 10 -2.32 18.98 -4.35
CA ALA A 10 -2.12 19.22 -2.93
C ALA A 10 -0.89 18.42 -2.45
N PRO A 11 -0.08 18.97 -1.54
CA PRO A 11 0.97 18.21 -0.89
C PRO A 11 0.40 16.94 -0.26
N GLU A 12 1.09 15.84 -0.45
CA GLU A 12 0.71 14.54 0.13
C GLU A 12 1.59 14.27 1.36
N GLY A 13 1.10 13.48 2.29
CA GLY A 13 1.85 13.10 3.48
C GLY A 13 1.38 11.75 4.01
N LEU A 14 2.22 11.10 4.78
CA LEU A 14 1.88 9.85 5.46
C LEU A 14 1.28 10.17 6.82
N THR A 15 0.04 9.72 7.02
CA THR A 15 -0.70 9.84 8.28
C THR A 15 -1.28 8.50 8.69
N GLN A 16 -1.34 8.24 9.99
CA GLN A 16 -1.95 7.04 10.55
C GLN A 16 -2.69 7.38 11.85
N THR A 17 -3.64 6.55 12.26
CA THR A 17 -4.37 6.72 13.53
C THR A 17 -3.41 6.71 14.72
N ALA A 18 -2.37 5.90 14.66
CA ALA A 18 -1.36 5.77 15.71
C ALA A 18 -0.32 6.92 15.73
N SER A 19 -0.21 7.66 14.61
CA SER A 19 0.68 8.82 14.46
C SER A 19 0.06 9.79 13.46
N PRO A 20 -0.51 10.91 13.89
CA PRO A 20 -1.28 11.81 13.02
C PRO A 20 -0.52 12.29 11.80
N ILE A 21 0.78 12.59 11.93
CA ILE A 21 1.64 12.99 10.82
C ILE A 21 2.99 12.31 11.00
N ILE A 22 3.42 11.56 9.99
CA ILE A 22 4.74 10.90 9.94
C ILE A 22 5.65 11.63 8.97
N SER A 23 5.15 11.94 7.78
CA SER A 23 5.90 12.66 6.76
C SER A 23 5.01 13.63 6.00
N LEU A 24 5.63 14.61 5.36
CA LEU A 24 4.93 15.64 4.61
C LEU A 24 5.75 16.07 3.38
N GLN A 25 5.06 16.21 2.24
CA GLN A 25 5.61 16.86 1.06
C GLN A 25 5.53 18.37 1.21
N THR A 26 6.55 19.07 0.74
CA THR A 26 6.55 20.52 0.55
C THR A 26 6.13 20.87 -0.88
N GLN A 27 5.90 22.14 -1.18
CA GLN A 27 5.63 22.57 -2.56
C GLN A 27 6.79 22.27 -3.52
N GLN A 28 8.02 22.22 -3.02
CA GLN A 28 9.21 21.90 -3.80
C GLN A 28 9.27 20.42 -4.19
N ASP A 29 8.57 19.56 -3.44
CA ASP A 29 8.52 18.11 -3.68
C ASP A 29 7.44 17.72 -4.70
N LEU A 30 6.63 18.69 -5.13
CA LEU A 30 5.59 18.48 -6.15
C LEU A 30 6.25 18.23 -7.52
N GLY A 31 6.14 17.02 -8.01
CA GLY A 31 6.78 16.59 -9.27
C GLY A 31 7.71 15.39 -9.10
N LEU A 32 8.05 15.06 -7.88
CA LEU A 32 8.73 13.80 -7.56
C LEU A 32 7.82 12.60 -7.82
N ASN A 33 8.35 11.41 -7.66
CA ASN A 33 7.61 10.16 -7.86
C ASN A 33 6.25 10.20 -7.13
N LYS A 34 5.18 9.72 -7.79
CA LYS A 34 3.81 9.70 -7.24
C LYS A 34 3.66 8.91 -5.93
N LEU A 35 4.57 7.99 -5.65
CA LEU A 35 4.58 7.19 -4.41
C LEU A 35 5.37 7.85 -3.29
N ASN A 36 6.02 8.98 -3.56
CA ASN A 36 6.75 9.77 -2.57
C ASN A 36 5.75 10.47 -1.64
N VAL A 37 5.93 10.32 -0.35
CA VAL A 37 5.08 10.94 0.69
C VAL A 37 5.81 12.02 1.48
N GLY A 38 6.95 12.49 0.97
CA GLY A 38 7.72 13.56 1.56
C GLY A 38 8.78 13.09 2.56
N ARG A 39 9.22 14.04 3.36
CA ARG A 39 10.24 13.85 4.40
C ARG A 39 9.59 13.69 5.77
N LEU A 40 10.27 13.03 6.69
CA LEU A 40 9.81 12.93 8.08
C LEU A 40 9.61 14.32 8.68
N VAL A 41 8.55 14.46 9.47
CA VAL A 41 8.35 15.71 10.24
C VAL A 41 9.37 15.79 11.38
N PRO A 42 9.66 17.01 11.90
CA PRO A 42 10.60 17.20 13.01
C PRO A 42 10.31 16.28 14.21
N ASN A 43 11.35 15.88 14.91
CA ASN A 43 11.28 14.98 16.09
C ASN A 43 10.68 13.61 15.79
N THR A 44 10.67 13.19 14.52
CA THR A 44 10.25 11.85 14.10
C THR A 44 11.45 11.06 13.64
N GLU A 45 11.57 9.85 14.15
CA GLU A 45 12.56 8.90 13.69
C GLU A 45 11.87 7.76 12.96
N ALA A 46 12.51 7.25 11.93
CA ALA A 46 12.00 6.13 11.18
C ALA A 46 13.12 5.16 10.81
N GLN A 47 12.77 3.89 10.78
CA GLN A 47 13.65 2.81 10.38
C GLN A 47 12.90 1.92 9.41
N ILE A 48 13.60 1.38 8.42
CA ILE A 48 13.03 0.37 7.53
C ILE A 48 13.72 -0.96 7.83
N ILE A 49 12.91 -1.99 8.07
CA ILE A 49 13.39 -3.34 8.38
C ILE A 49 12.89 -4.34 7.35
N ASP A 50 13.71 -5.32 7.04
CA ASP A 50 13.26 -6.45 6.22
C ASP A 50 12.12 -7.21 6.89
N VAL A 51 11.07 -7.53 6.15
CA VAL A 51 9.83 -8.14 6.68
C VAL A 51 10.10 -9.53 7.26
N ASN A 52 11.07 -10.28 6.73
CA ASN A 52 11.34 -11.65 7.13
C ASN A 52 12.42 -11.71 8.21
N THR A 53 13.57 -11.06 7.97
CA THR A 53 14.72 -11.14 8.88
C THR A 53 14.63 -10.18 10.06
N LYS A 54 13.73 -9.19 9.99
CA LYS A 54 13.54 -8.10 10.97
C LYS A 54 14.81 -7.27 11.21
N ARG A 55 15.76 -7.31 10.28
CA ARG A 55 16.99 -6.50 10.33
C ARG A 55 16.81 -5.20 9.54
N PRO A 56 17.46 -4.11 9.98
CA PRO A 56 17.50 -2.87 9.21
C PRO A 56 17.99 -3.09 7.79
N VAL A 57 17.39 -2.38 6.84
CA VAL A 57 17.78 -2.40 5.43
C VAL A 57 18.41 -1.08 5.01
N GLY A 58 19.17 -1.08 3.93
CA GLY A 58 19.83 0.10 3.39
C GLY A 58 18.92 0.99 2.56
N VAL A 59 19.52 2.09 2.06
CA VAL A 59 18.87 3.05 1.15
C VAL A 59 18.38 2.34 -0.11
N ASN A 60 17.23 2.76 -0.64
CA ASN A 60 16.52 2.17 -1.78
C ASN A 60 16.08 0.71 -1.58
N GLN A 61 16.28 0.13 -0.42
CA GLN A 61 15.76 -1.20 -0.11
C GLN A 61 14.36 -1.11 0.51
N ARG A 62 13.49 -2.02 0.11
CA ARG A 62 12.11 -2.09 0.58
C ARG A 62 12.02 -2.88 1.88
N GLY A 63 11.23 -2.38 2.82
CA GLY A 63 10.96 -3.07 4.07
C GLY A 63 9.80 -2.44 4.83
N GLU A 64 9.47 -2.99 5.99
CA GLU A 64 8.44 -2.44 6.87
C GLU A 64 8.93 -1.16 7.51
N LEU A 65 8.14 -0.09 7.40
CA LEU A 65 8.42 1.20 8.02
C LEU A 65 8.08 1.15 9.51
N LEU A 66 9.07 1.39 10.33
CA LEU A 66 8.95 1.60 11.77
C LEU A 66 9.09 3.09 12.08
N VAL A 67 8.29 3.60 13.01
CA VAL A 67 8.26 5.03 13.36
C VAL A 67 8.28 5.21 14.87
N ARG A 68 9.06 6.19 15.37
CA ARG A 68 8.97 6.68 16.74
C ARG A 68 9.02 8.20 16.78
N GLY A 69 8.43 8.77 17.82
CA GLY A 69 8.41 10.22 18.04
C GLY A 69 7.33 10.61 19.01
N PRO A 70 7.34 11.87 19.46
CA PRO A 70 6.39 12.35 20.48
C PRO A 70 4.93 12.31 20.03
N GLN A 71 4.67 12.28 18.72
CA GLN A 71 3.32 12.18 18.14
C GLN A 71 2.82 10.74 18.02
N VAL A 72 3.67 9.72 18.27
CA VAL A 72 3.25 8.32 18.22
C VAL A 72 2.47 7.97 19.49
N MET A 73 1.34 7.29 19.33
CA MET A 73 0.51 6.87 20.47
C MET A 73 1.29 6.00 21.47
N LEU A 74 0.93 6.08 22.73
CA LEU A 74 1.50 5.25 23.79
C LEU A 74 1.07 3.77 23.68
N GLY A 75 -0.08 3.52 23.08
CA GLY A 75 -0.62 2.19 22.86
C GLY A 75 -2.14 2.14 22.79
N TYR A 76 -2.67 0.95 22.58
CA TYR A 76 -4.10 0.65 22.62
C TYR A 76 -4.53 0.46 24.08
N LEU A 77 -5.60 1.14 24.49
CA LEU A 77 -6.10 1.10 25.86
C LEU A 77 -6.52 -0.32 26.26
N LYS A 78 -5.96 -0.84 27.34
CA LYS A 78 -6.27 -2.16 27.92
C LYS A 78 -6.20 -3.32 26.90
N ASN A 79 -5.24 -3.26 25.97
CA ASN A 79 -5.05 -4.30 24.97
C ASN A 79 -3.55 -4.62 24.80
N ASP A 80 -3.01 -5.38 25.74
CA ASP A 80 -1.58 -5.71 25.79
C ASP A 80 -1.14 -6.56 24.59
N GLU A 81 -2.01 -7.45 24.11
CA GLU A 81 -1.72 -8.27 22.93
C GLU A 81 -1.56 -7.40 21.68
N ALA A 82 -2.50 -6.47 21.44
CA ALA A 82 -2.37 -5.55 20.32
C ALA A 82 -1.16 -4.63 20.45
N ASN A 83 -0.80 -4.22 21.68
CA ASN A 83 0.39 -3.41 21.95
C ASN A 83 1.68 -4.20 21.64
N ALA A 84 1.77 -5.45 22.05
CA ALA A 84 2.92 -6.30 21.74
C ALA A 84 3.10 -6.52 20.22
N GLN A 85 2.01 -6.58 19.48
CA GLN A 85 2.05 -6.72 18.03
C GLN A 85 2.36 -5.39 17.31
N ALA A 86 1.88 -4.26 17.84
CA ALA A 86 1.99 -2.94 17.20
C ALA A 86 3.37 -2.30 17.37
N PHE A 87 4.09 -2.64 18.41
CA PHE A 87 5.40 -2.05 18.68
C PHE A 87 6.54 -3.06 18.48
N ALA A 88 7.65 -2.58 17.96
CA ALA A 88 8.90 -3.33 17.95
C ALA A 88 9.66 -3.04 19.24
N PRO A 89 10.19 -4.06 19.93
CA PRO A 89 11.07 -3.83 21.06
C PRO A 89 12.36 -3.17 20.54
N ASP A 90 12.67 -1.99 21.04
CA ASP A 90 14.02 -1.43 20.89
C ASP A 90 14.85 -1.88 22.09
N MET A 91 15.95 -2.55 21.84
CA MET A 91 16.79 -3.10 22.90
C MET A 91 17.56 -2.02 23.69
N HIS A 92 17.51 -0.75 23.28
CA HIS A 92 18.36 0.31 23.81
C HIS A 92 17.62 1.57 24.28
N ASP A 93 16.29 1.67 24.13
CA ASP A 93 15.56 2.90 24.46
C ASP A 93 14.17 2.62 25.04
N GLU A 94 13.72 3.50 25.97
CA GLU A 94 12.36 3.50 26.51
C GLU A 94 11.30 3.80 25.43
N HIS A 95 11.71 4.37 24.30
CA HIS A 95 10.83 4.72 23.20
C HIS A 95 10.78 3.61 22.14
N ARG A 96 9.71 2.84 22.16
CA ARG A 96 9.46 1.75 21.21
C ARG A 96 9.12 2.27 19.83
N PHE A 97 9.61 1.60 18.78
CA PHE A 97 9.17 1.85 17.43
C PHE A 97 7.78 1.26 17.16
N PHE A 98 6.89 2.09 16.64
CA PHE A 98 5.59 1.68 16.13
C PHE A 98 5.74 1.07 14.73
N LYS A 99 5.16 -0.11 14.52
CA LYS A 99 5.10 -0.78 13.21
C LYS A 99 3.98 -0.16 12.39
N SER A 100 4.31 0.58 11.35
CA SER A 100 3.30 1.23 10.51
C SER A 100 2.46 0.23 9.72
N GLY A 101 2.99 -0.96 9.44
CA GLY A 101 2.40 -1.93 8.56
C GLY A 101 2.46 -1.54 7.08
N ASP A 102 3.21 -0.50 6.75
CA ASP A 102 3.44 -0.05 5.38
C ASP A 102 4.85 -0.45 4.91
N ILE A 103 4.95 -0.87 3.65
CA ILE A 103 6.24 -1.13 3.00
C ILE A 103 6.72 0.17 2.37
N ALA A 104 7.92 0.56 2.75
CA ALA A 104 8.53 1.79 2.27
C ALA A 104 10.01 1.58 1.88
N SER A 105 10.58 2.60 1.26
CA SER A 105 12.02 2.76 1.09
C SER A 105 12.39 4.23 1.29
N PHE A 106 13.62 4.48 1.76
CA PHE A 106 14.24 5.80 1.68
C PHE A 106 15.02 5.91 0.37
N ASP A 107 15.01 7.07 -0.26
CA ASP A 107 15.86 7.34 -1.43
C ASP A 107 17.32 7.67 -1.02
N GLN A 108 18.18 7.94 -2.04
CA GLN A 108 19.62 8.11 -1.84
C GLN A 108 20.01 9.31 -0.96
N ASP A 109 19.14 10.31 -0.82
CA ASP A 109 19.40 11.49 0.02
C ASP A 109 19.09 11.21 1.50
N GLY A 110 18.48 10.05 1.79
CA GLY A 110 18.15 9.59 3.13
C GLY A 110 19.28 8.84 3.78
N THR A 111 20.20 9.55 4.41
CA THR A 111 21.14 8.91 5.32
C THR A 111 20.34 8.22 6.44
N LEU A 112 20.54 6.91 6.59
CA LEU A 112 20.05 6.14 7.75
C LEU A 112 20.44 6.89 9.03
N CYS A 113 19.50 7.62 9.59
CA CYS A 113 19.78 8.26 10.87
C CYS A 113 19.53 7.25 11.98
N MET A 114 20.57 6.53 12.35
CA MET A 114 20.60 5.76 13.58
C MET A 114 20.78 6.64 14.82
N GLN A 115 21.06 7.93 14.66
CA GLN A 115 21.27 8.87 15.76
C GLN A 115 20.74 10.25 15.40
N THR A 116 19.80 10.75 16.20
CA THR A 116 19.33 12.14 16.31
C THR A 116 19.34 12.96 15.01
N CYS A 117 18.31 12.80 14.21
CA CYS A 117 18.22 13.46 12.90
C CYS A 117 17.81 14.91 12.99
N ALA A 118 18.77 15.79 13.23
CA ALA A 118 18.60 17.22 12.97
C ALA A 118 18.60 17.56 11.46
N ASN A 119 19.06 16.64 10.59
CA ASN A 119 19.19 16.84 9.14
C ASN A 119 18.61 15.65 8.35
N ASN A 120 17.32 15.36 8.56
CA ASN A 120 16.64 14.33 7.81
C ASN A 120 16.36 14.81 6.37
N THR A 121 17.19 14.40 5.42
CA THR A 121 17.13 14.83 4.02
C THR A 121 16.42 13.82 3.10
N GLY A 122 16.15 12.61 3.58
CA GLY A 122 15.60 11.55 2.75
C GLY A 122 14.10 11.59 2.55
N TYR A 123 13.68 11.21 1.35
CA TYR A 123 12.28 11.05 1.01
C TYR A 123 11.81 9.63 1.28
N ILE A 124 10.59 9.52 1.77
CA ILE A 124 9.92 8.23 1.96
C ILE A 124 9.09 7.92 0.72
N THR A 125 9.33 6.77 0.13
CA THR A 125 8.50 6.21 -0.93
C THR A 125 7.70 5.03 -0.38
N LEU A 126 6.37 5.13 -0.43
CA LEU A 126 5.48 4.04 -0.06
C LEU A 126 5.30 3.10 -1.25
N HIS A 127 5.36 1.80 -1.00
CA HIS A 127 5.18 0.77 -2.02
C HIS A 127 3.87 0.02 -1.87
N ASP A 128 3.58 -0.51 -0.67
CA ASP A 128 2.35 -1.25 -0.37
C ASP A 128 2.18 -1.40 1.14
N ARG A 129 1.18 -2.20 1.56
CA ARG A 129 1.02 -2.63 2.95
C ARG A 129 1.60 -4.03 3.14
N VAL A 130 2.19 -4.27 4.30
CA VAL A 130 2.70 -5.60 4.68
C VAL A 130 1.64 -6.70 4.50
N LYS A 131 0.38 -6.40 4.85
CA LYS A 131 -0.78 -7.33 4.73
C LYS A 131 -1.27 -7.53 3.31
N ASP A 132 -0.91 -6.66 2.38
CA ASP A 132 -1.37 -6.68 0.99
C ASP A 132 -0.30 -7.20 0.02
N ILE A 133 0.92 -7.43 0.51
CA ILE A 133 1.98 -8.10 -0.25
C ILE A 133 1.56 -9.53 -0.56
N ILE A 134 1.76 -9.91 -1.81
CA ILE A 134 1.50 -11.26 -2.32
C ILE A 134 2.82 -12.03 -2.32
N LYS A 135 2.85 -13.18 -1.67
CA LYS A 135 4.04 -14.02 -1.53
C LYS A 135 4.03 -15.11 -2.59
N TYR A 136 4.80 -14.91 -3.65
CA TYR A 136 4.89 -15.86 -4.77
C TYR A 136 6.31 -16.37 -4.95
N ASN A 137 6.54 -17.68 -4.81
CA ASN A 137 7.85 -18.34 -4.94
C ASN A 137 8.98 -17.64 -4.17
N GLY A 138 8.71 -17.21 -2.94
CA GLY A 138 9.67 -16.48 -2.10
C GLY A 138 9.85 -15.00 -2.45
N TYR A 139 9.23 -14.52 -3.54
CA TYR A 139 9.24 -13.10 -3.89
C TYR A 139 8.06 -12.36 -3.26
N GLN A 140 8.28 -11.07 -2.98
CA GLN A 140 7.26 -10.15 -2.50
C GLN A 140 6.73 -9.33 -3.67
N VAL A 141 5.45 -9.49 -4.01
CA VAL A 141 4.78 -8.78 -5.09
C VAL A 141 3.87 -7.71 -4.52
N ALA A 142 4.14 -6.45 -4.85
CA ALA A 142 3.30 -5.32 -4.47
C ALA A 142 2.04 -5.30 -5.35
N ALA A 143 0.88 -5.46 -4.74
CA ALA A 143 -0.41 -5.42 -5.43
C ALA A 143 -0.65 -4.07 -6.12
N SER A 144 -0.27 -2.98 -5.47
CA SER A 144 -0.44 -1.60 -5.97
C SER A 144 0.28 -1.32 -7.30
N GLU A 145 1.43 -1.95 -7.53
CA GLU A 145 2.17 -1.83 -8.80
C GLU A 145 1.35 -2.40 -9.96
N ILE A 146 0.75 -3.57 -9.75
CA ILE A 146 -0.09 -4.23 -10.75
C ILE A 146 -1.42 -3.47 -10.94
N GLU A 147 -2.04 -3.04 -9.84
CA GLU A 147 -3.27 -2.23 -9.87
C GLU A 147 -3.10 -0.96 -10.70
N THR A 148 -1.95 -0.31 -10.61
CA THR A 148 -1.65 0.89 -11.40
C THR A 148 -1.70 0.60 -12.91
N ILE A 149 -1.17 -0.54 -13.33
CA ILE A 149 -1.20 -0.95 -14.74
C ILE A 149 -2.62 -1.31 -15.17
N VAL A 150 -3.34 -2.10 -14.36
CA VAL A 150 -4.73 -2.50 -14.67
C VAL A 150 -5.64 -1.28 -14.76
N ASN A 151 -5.55 -0.35 -13.81
CA ASN A 151 -6.35 0.87 -13.78
C ASN A 151 -6.03 1.84 -14.93
N SER A 152 -4.91 1.67 -15.63
CA SER A 152 -4.58 2.44 -16.84
C SER A 152 -5.38 2.01 -18.08
N LEU A 153 -6.03 0.85 -18.04
CA LEU A 153 -6.82 0.33 -19.16
C LEU A 153 -8.14 1.10 -19.29
N PRO A 154 -8.54 1.51 -20.51
CA PRO A 154 -9.67 2.42 -20.72
C PRO A 154 -11.04 1.86 -20.32
N PHE A 155 -11.19 0.54 -20.33
CA PHE A 155 -12.43 -0.17 -19.97
C PHE A 155 -12.51 -0.52 -18.47
N VAL A 156 -11.46 -0.28 -17.69
CA VAL A 156 -11.44 -0.53 -16.24
C VAL A 156 -11.97 0.70 -15.51
N LEU A 157 -12.99 0.51 -14.67
CA LEU A 157 -13.50 1.53 -13.77
C LEU A 157 -12.65 1.60 -12.50
N GLU A 158 -12.45 0.44 -11.87
CA GLU A 158 -11.61 0.25 -10.70
C GLU A 158 -11.11 -1.20 -10.64
N SER A 159 -9.99 -1.42 -9.99
CA SER A 159 -9.47 -2.76 -9.76
C SER A 159 -8.81 -2.91 -8.41
N ALA A 160 -8.74 -4.14 -7.94
CA ALA A 160 -7.96 -4.54 -6.78
C ALA A 160 -7.20 -5.83 -7.10
N VAL A 161 -5.93 -5.87 -6.74
CA VAL A 161 -5.11 -7.08 -6.86
C VAL A 161 -4.92 -7.69 -5.48
N VAL A 162 -5.18 -8.98 -5.39
CA VAL A 162 -5.13 -9.72 -4.14
C VAL A 162 -4.41 -11.05 -4.33
N ALA A 163 -3.96 -11.62 -3.22
CA ALA A 163 -3.44 -12.97 -3.19
C ALA A 163 -4.59 -13.98 -3.32
N LYS A 164 -4.51 -14.89 -4.29
CA LYS A 164 -5.35 -16.07 -4.37
C LYS A 164 -4.53 -17.29 -3.94
N VAL A 165 -4.98 -17.99 -2.91
CA VAL A 165 -4.35 -19.22 -2.41
C VAL A 165 -4.94 -20.41 -3.13
N VAL A 166 -4.10 -21.26 -3.71
CA VAL A 166 -4.52 -22.53 -4.32
C VAL A 166 -4.48 -23.60 -3.25
N LYS A 167 -5.61 -24.23 -2.96
CA LYS A 167 -5.76 -25.24 -1.88
C LYS A 167 -4.87 -26.48 -2.06
N GLU A 168 -4.49 -26.80 -3.27
CA GLU A 168 -3.69 -27.98 -3.62
C GLU A 168 -2.17 -27.71 -3.67
N ASP A 169 -1.74 -26.47 -3.53
CA ASP A 169 -0.33 -26.11 -3.59
C ASP A 169 0.34 -26.27 -2.22
N VAL A 170 1.10 -27.34 -2.05
CA VAL A 170 1.89 -27.63 -0.84
C VAL A 170 2.91 -26.52 -0.54
N SER A 171 3.28 -25.73 -1.53
CA SER A 171 4.25 -24.63 -1.38
C SER A 171 3.66 -23.35 -0.78
N HIS A 172 2.36 -23.30 -0.52
CA HIS A 172 1.64 -22.14 0.04
C HIS A 172 1.87 -20.85 -0.79
N ASN A 173 2.03 -21.00 -2.10
CA ASN A 173 2.19 -19.86 -3.00
C ASN A 173 0.89 -19.07 -3.13
N GLU A 174 1.03 -17.77 -3.09
CA GLU A 174 -0.05 -16.82 -3.32
C GLU A 174 0.00 -16.33 -4.78
N LEU A 175 -1.06 -16.56 -5.54
CA LEU A 175 -1.11 -16.13 -6.93
C LEU A 175 -1.63 -14.68 -7.04
N PRO A 176 -0.92 -13.78 -7.76
CA PRO A 176 -1.46 -12.45 -8.05
C PRO A 176 -2.72 -12.55 -8.91
N TRP A 177 -3.85 -12.09 -8.35
CA TRP A 177 -5.18 -12.16 -8.97
C TRP A 177 -5.86 -10.81 -8.98
N ALA A 178 -6.37 -10.38 -10.15
CA ALA A 178 -7.05 -9.10 -10.29
C ALA A 178 -8.57 -9.26 -10.19
N CYS A 179 -9.22 -8.48 -9.32
CA CYS A 179 -10.65 -8.27 -9.30
C CYS A 179 -10.95 -6.94 -9.97
N ILE A 180 -11.77 -6.91 -11.01
CA ILE A 180 -11.95 -5.76 -11.89
C ILE A 180 -13.43 -5.41 -12.01
N VAL A 181 -13.74 -4.12 -11.86
CA VAL A 181 -15.04 -3.53 -12.21
C VAL A 181 -14.91 -2.88 -13.56
N MET A 182 -15.80 -3.25 -14.48
CA MET A 182 -15.81 -2.74 -15.84
C MET A 182 -16.57 -1.42 -15.93
N ARG A 183 -16.16 -0.54 -16.85
CA ARG A 183 -16.93 0.66 -17.20
C ARG A 183 -18.12 0.27 -18.09
N PRO A 184 -19.35 0.67 -17.75
CA PRO A 184 -20.54 0.24 -18.48
C PRO A 184 -20.57 0.71 -19.95
N ASP A 185 -19.87 1.81 -20.28
CA ASP A 185 -20.03 2.52 -21.56
C ASP A 185 -18.93 2.21 -22.59
N LYS A 186 -18.00 1.29 -22.34
CA LYS A 186 -16.75 1.29 -23.11
C LYS A 186 -16.35 0.01 -23.80
N THR A 187 -17.19 -1.01 -23.90
CA THR A 187 -16.72 -2.18 -24.64
C THR A 187 -17.83 -3.03 -25.26
N SER A 188 -17.57 -3.41 -26.51
CA SER A 188 -18.31 -4.45 -27.26
C SER A 188 -17.59 -5.81 -27.20
N LEU A 189 -16.45 -5.89 -26.49
CA LEU A 189 -15.63 -7.09 -26.40
C LEU A 189 -16.20 -8.06 -25.35
N SER A 190 -16.00 -9.35 -25.57
CA SER A 190 -16.37 -10.38 -24.59
C SER A 190 -15.43 -10.34 -23.37
N GLU A 191 -15.89 -10.84 -22.22
CA GLU A 191 -15.06 -10.97 -21.01
C GLU A 191 -13.77 -11.76 -21.25
N LYS A 192 -13.80 -12.76 -22.13
CA LYS A 192 -12.62 -13.55 -22.50
C LYS A 192 -11.55 -12.71 -23.20
N GLU A 193 -11.98 -11.85 -24.14
CA GLU A 193 -11.08 -10.96 -24.86
C GLU A 193 -10.50 -9.90 -23.93
N LEU A 194 -11.33 -9.33 -23.06
CA LEU A 194 -10.89 -8.37 -22.06
C LEU A 194 -9.90 -8.98 -21.04
N THR A 195 -10.19 -10.18 -20.57
CA THR A 195 -9.28 -10.92 -19.67
C THR A 195 -7.93 -11.14 -20.33
N LYS A 196 -7.92 -11.58 -21.60
CA LYS A 196 -6.68 -11.73 -22.37
C LYS A 196 -5.93 -10.41 -22.48
N GLN A 197 -6.61 -9.32 -22.80
CA GLN A 197 -6.01 -8.00 -22.93
C GLN A 197 -5.40 -7.50 -21.61
N VAL A 198 -6.07 -7.73 -20.47
CA VAL A 198 -5.52 -7.42 -19.13
C VAL A 198 -4.25 -8.21 -18.88
N LEU A 199 -4.30 -9.53 -19.03
CA LEU A 199 -3.16 -10.41 -18.81
C LEU A 199 -1.98 -10.05 -19.70
N ASP A 200 -2.20 -9.85 -20.98
CA ASP A 200 -1.15 -9.48 -21.95
C ASP A 200 -0.53 -8.13 -21.58
N THR A 201 -1.37 -7.12 -21.27
CA THR A 201 -0.87 -5.78 -20.93
C THR A 201 -0.05 -5.77 -19.64
N VAL A 202 -0.52 -6.45 -18.60
CA VAL A 202 0.21 -6.52 -17.32
C VAL A 202 1.48 -7.36 -17.48
N ASN A 203 1.35 -8.57 -18.04
CA ASN A 203 2.42 -9.55 -18.07
C ASN A 203 3.60 -9.17 -18.98
N THR A 204 3.41 -8.22 -19.90
CA THR A 204 4.50 -7.63 -20.69
C THR A 204 5.24 -6.50 -19.97
N ARG A 205 4.62 -5.87 -18.96
CA ARG A 205 5.17 -4.72 -18.24
C ARG A 205 5.82 -5.05 -16.89
N VAL A 206 5.63 -6.29 -16.40
CA VAL A 206 6.12 -6.71 -15.10
C VAL A 206 7.09 -7.90 -15.21
N SER A 207 7.95 -8.08 -14.20
CA SER A 207 8.83 -9.22 -14.09
C SER A 207 8.06 -10.54 -13.94
N GLY A 208 8.65 -11.66 -14.31
CA GLY A 208 7.98 -12.96 -14.38
C GLY A 208 7.24 -13.40 -13.11
N TYR A 209 7.81 -13.11 -11.94
CA TYR A 209 7.18 -13.43 -10.65
C TYR A 209 5.99 -12.51 -10.27
N LYS A 210 5.89 -11.32 -10.90
CA LYS A 210 4.80 -10.36 -10.69
C LYS A 210 3.62 -10.57 -11.64
N LYS A 211 3.70 -11.52 -12.57
CA LYS A 211 2.66 -11.75 -13.57
C LYS A 211 1.34 -12.10 -12.92
N LEU A 212 0.26 -11.50 -13.42
CA LEU A 212 -1.10 -11.91 -13.08
C LEU A 212 -1.35 -13.36 -13.51
N ARG A 213 -2.01 -14.11 -12.63
CA ARG A 213 -2.38 -15.50 -12.86
C ARG A 213 -3.86 -15.68 -13.19
N GLY A 214 -4.66 -14.62 -13.00
CA GLY A 214 -6.05 -14.61 -13.42
C GLY A 214 -6.74 -13.29 -13.12
N VAL A 215 -7.97 -13.22 -13.62
CA VAL A 215 -8.86 -12.07 -13.51
C VAL A 215 -10.24 -12.56 -13.09
N SER A 216 -10.88 -11.85 -12.18
CA SER A 216 -12.30 -12.00 -11.85
C SER A 216 -13.01 -10.68 -12.12
N TRP A 217 -14.11 -10.75 -12.85
CA TRP A 217 -14.98 -9.61 -13.11
C TRP A 217 -16.02 -9.51 -11.99
N THR A 218 -16.31 -8.31 -11.55
CA THR A 218 -17.30 -8.05 -10.48
C THR A 218 -18.01 -6.73 -10.74
N ASP A 219 -19.27 -6.64 -10.30
CA ASP A 219 -20.05 -5.41 -10.43
C ASP A 219 -19.55 -4.30 -9.52
N GLN A 220 -19.00 -4.66 -8.36
CA GLN A 220 -18.44 -3.70 -7.39
C GLN A 220 -17.37 -4.33 -6.52
N LEU A 221 -16.40 -3.52 -6.10
CA LEU A 221 -15.43 -3.92 -5.08
C LEU A 221 -15.99 -3.66 -3.68
N PRO A 222 -15.79 -4.57 -2.70
CA PRO A 222 -16.21 -4.34 -1.33
C PRO A 222 -15.44 -3.17 -0.72
N LYS A 223 -16.15 -2.17 -0.19
CA LYS A 223 -15.60 -0.95 0.38
C LYS A 223 -16.07 -0.77 1.81
N LYS A 224 -15.22 -0.17 2.65
CA LYS A 224 -15.62 0.20 4.01
C LYS A 224 -16.48 1.46 3.95
N TYR A 225 -17.71 1.34 4.45
CA TYR A 225 -18.59 2.49 4.66
C TYR A 225 -18.43 3.02 6.08
N VAL A 226 -18.31 4.33 6.23
CA VAL A 226 -18.33 4.99 7.53
C VAL A 226 -19.67 5.70 7.66
N HIS A 227 -20.52 5.24 8.57
CA HIS A 227 -21.74 5.95 8.94
C HIS A 227 -21.37 7.12 9.85
N THR A 228 -21.55 8.34 9.37
CA THR A 228 -21.46 9.53 10.19
C THR A 228 -22.87 9.95 10.62
N TRP A 229 -23.11 10.07 11.91
CA TRP A 229 -24.41 10.40 12.53
C TRP A 229 -25.00 11.75 12.12
N LEU A 230 -24.19 12.66 11.58
CA LEU A 230 -24.56 14.07 11.50
C LEU A 230 -24.95 14.57 10.12
N LEU A 231 -24.73 13.82 9.07
CA LEU A 231 -25.12 14.20 7.70
C LEU A 231 -25.45 12.94 6.90
N THR A 232 -26.57 13.00 6.20
CA THR A 232 -27.09 11.96 5.28
C THR A 232 -26.17 11.69 4.07
N THR A 233 -24.90 12.08 4.13
CA THR A 233 -23.89 11.79 3.13
C THR A 233 -23.08 10.57 3.58
N VAL A 234 -23.29 9.47 2.89
CA VAL A 234 -22.45 8.28 3.01
C VAL A 234 -21.04 8.66 2.58
N SER A 235 -20.19 9.00 3.54
CA SER A 235 -18.76 9.13 3.27
C SER A 235 -18.20 7.74 3.09
N THR A 236 -18.18 7.29 1.83
CA THR A 236 -17.41 6.12 1.46
C THR A 236 -15.94 6.48 1.65
N SER A 237 -15.23 5.83 2.56
CA SER A 237 -13.77 6.03 2.69
C SER A 237 -13.01 5.61 1.41
N GLY A 238 -13.72 5.09 0.41
CA GLY A 238 -13.18 4.64 -0.87
C GLY A 238 -12.21 3.45 -0.77
N LYS A 239 -11.91 2.99 0.45
CA LYS A 239 -10.89 1.95 0.66
C LYS A 239 -11.47 0.57 0.42
N VAL A 240 -10.90 -0.14 -0.56
CA VAL A 240 -11.27 -1.53 -0.87
C VAL A 240 -10.88 -2.48 0.27
N LEU A 241 -11.79 -3.36 0.63
CA LEU A 241 -11.60 -4.41 1.63
C LEU A 241 -10.98 -5.66 0.98
N LYS A 242 -9.66 -5.64 0.77
CA LYS A 242 -8.93 -6.75 0.13
C LYS A 242 -9.10 -8.09 0.84
N ARG A 243 -9.32 -8.07 2.16
CA ARG A 243 -9.60 -9.28 2.94
C ARG A 243 -10.88 -9.99 2.47
N ASP A 244 -11.93 -9.23 2.19
CA ASP A 244 -13.21 -9.79 1.77
C ASP A 244 -13.13 -10.35 0.35
N LEU A 245 -12.37 -9.68 -0.53
CA LEU A 245 -12.08 -10.20 -1.87
C LEU A 245 -11.32 -11.54 -1.83
N ARG A 246 -10.32 -11.67 -0.95
CA ARG A 246 -9.59 -12.94 -0.77
C ARG A 246 -10.52 -14.06 -0.34
N LYS A 247 -11.47 -13.76 0.57
CA LYS A 247 -12.45 -14.73 1.03
C LYS A 247 -13.38 -15.16 -0.11
N GLN A 248 -13.92 -14.22 -0.87
CA GLN A 248 -14.77 -14.50 -2.03
C GLN A 248 -14.08 -15.39 -3.06
N LEU A 249 -12.81 -15.10 -3.40
CA LEU A 249 -12.03 -15.93 -4.34
C LEU A 249 -11.78 -17.35 -3.82
N SER A 250 -11.65 -17.55 -2.51
CA SER A 250 -11.47 -18.87 -1.92
C SER A 250 -12.75 -19.71 -1.92
N GLU A 251 -13.93 -19.07 -1.92
CA GLU A 251 -15.24 -19.71 -1.95
C GLU A 251 -15.68 -20.09 -3.38
N THR A 252 -15.20 -19.38 -4.39
CA THR A 252 -15.56 -19.63 -5.80
C THR A 252 -14.88 -20.89 -6.38
N ASP A 253 -13.84 -21.40 -5.74
CA ASP A 253 -13.10 -22.62 -6.14
C ASP A 253 -13.62 -23.88 -5.40
N SER A 254 -14.76 -23.79 -4.72
CA SER A 254 -15.44 -24.90 -4.02
C SER A 254 -16.65 -25.34 -4.81
#